data_a3a6daff683f292bb632d0b5556451d9
#
_entry.id   a3a6daff683f292bb632d0b5556451d9
#
_cell.length_a   1.000
_cell.length_b   1.000
_cell.length_c   1.000
_cell.angle_alpha   90.00
_cell.angle_beta   90.00
_cell.angle_gamma   90.00
#
_symmetry.space_group_name_H-M   'P 1'
#
loop_
_entity.id
_entity.type
_entity.pdbx_description
1 polymer ?
#
loop_
_entity_poly.entity_id
_entity_poly.type
_entity_poly.pdbx_seq_one_letter_code
_entity_poly.pdbx_strand_id
1 'polypeptide(L)'
;MHSSIRYALSASLALSLFSGCAPQPAPQKTVTIDSTLPVPSMNGYIADITSAAFEWKPVEDPRVSGYYVYRTTPGGEDMKLHRIATIDSRFATHFVDNDLKSSTEYQYRFATYTKEGSESVGSETLMVATQPMIAPVSFFQSVGNMPRSAKLLWRPHPNGKINGYIIERQNATEQKWSVIATITGRLNAEYIDR
;
A
#
# COMPACT_ATOMS: atom_id res chain seq x y z
N MET A 1 -24.40 -79.31 -37.33
CA MET A 1 -23.05 -79.05 -37.84
C MET A 1 -22.99 -77.60 -38.26
N HIS A 2 -22.60 -76.69 -37.39
CA HIS A 2 -22.26 -75.30 -37.77
C HIS A 2 -21.09 -74.87 -36.86
N SER A 3 -19.95 -74.72 -37.48
CA SER A 3 -18.70 -74.27 -36.87
C SER A 3 -18.74 -72.70 -36.74
N SER A 4 -18.61 -72.19 -35.54
CA SER A 4 -18.53 -70.71 -35.28
C SER A 4 -17.06 -70.37 -34.99
N ILE A 5 -16.49 -69.67 -35.95
CA ILE A 5 -15.12 -69.10 -35.83
C ILE A 5 -15.21 -67.81 -35.04
N ARG A 6 -14.53 -67.71 -33.89
CA ARG A 6 -14.38 -66.49 -33.07
C ARG A 6 -13.09 -65.81 -33.45
N TYR A 7 -13.19 -64.60 -33.98
CA TYR A 7 -12.04 -63.66 -34.17
C TYR A 7 -11.78 -62.91 -32.89
N ALA A 8 -10.59 -63.10 -32.34
CA ALA A 8 -10.11 -62.30 -31.23
C ALA A 8 -9.47 -60.98 -31.79
N LEU A 9 -10.07 -59.85 -31.52
CA LEU A 9 -9.49 -58.52 -31.83
C LEU A 9 -8.60 -58.14 -30.66
N SER A 10 -7.28 -58.11 -30.85
CA SER A 10 -6.31 -57.56 -29.92
C SER A 10 -6.20 -56.06 -30.15
N ALA A 11 -6.76 -55.28 -29.24
CA ALA A 11 -6.58 -53.82 -29.23
C ALA A 11 -5.26 -53.46 -28.50
N SER A 12 -4.28 -53.04 -29.27
CA SER A 12 -3.02 -52.51 -28.73
C SER A 12 -3.25 -51.05 -28.27
N LEU A 13 -3.27 -50.85 -26.96
CA LEU A 13 -3.37 -49.51 -26.35
C LEU A 13 -1.96 -48.85 -26.36
N ALA A 14 -1.74 -47.95 -27.29
CA ALA A 14 -0.53 -47.11 -27.32
C ALA A 14 -0.61 -46.04 -26.25
N LEU A 15 0.15 -46.19 -25.15
CA LEU A 15 0.28 -45.21 -24.07
C LEU A 15 1.28 -44.15 -24.52
N SER A 16 0.79 -43.00 -25.03
CA SER A 16 1.60 -41.85 -25.35
C SER A 16 1.97 -41.10 -24.06
N LEU A 17 3.22 -41.25 -23.62
CA LEU A 17 3.81 -40.48 -22.53
C LEU A 17 4.02 -39.03 -23.03
N PHE A 18 3.09 -38.13 -22.72
CA PHE A 18 3.33 -36.71 -22.83
C PHE A 18 4.28 -36.28 -21.69
N SER A 19 5.56 -36.20 -22.00
CA SER A 19 6.55 -35.50 -21.16
C SER A 19 6.22 -33.99 -21.21
N GLY A 20 5.32 -33.55 -20.34
CA GLY A 20 5.10 -32.13 -20.11
C GLY A 20 6.33 -31.51 -19.44
N CYS A 21 7.11 -30.71 -20.19
CA CYS A 21 8.09 -29.80 -19.57
C CYS A 21 7.32 -28.83 -18.67
N ALA A 22 7.33 -29.10 -17.38
CA ALA A 22 6.90 -28.07 -16.40
C ALA A 22 7.85 -26.87 -16.56
N PRO A 23 7.32 -25.63 -16.64
CA PRO A 23 8.18 -24.46 -16.69
C PRO A 23 9.04 -24.43 -15.42
N GLN A 24 10.35 -24.47 -15.62
CA GLN A 24 11.31 -24.38 -14.54
C GLN A 24 11.14 -23.01 -13.88
N PRO A 25 10.94 -22.90 -12.55
CA PRO A 25 10.85 -21.62 -11.88
C PRO A 25 12.11 -20.81 -12.20
N ALA A 26 11.93 -19.55 -12.61
CA ALA A 26 13.04 -18.65 -12.88
C ALA A 26 13.98 -18.62 -11.66
N PRO A 27 15.30 -18.62 -11.85
CA PRO A 27 16.25 -18.62 -10.75
C PRO A 27 15.96 -17.39 -9.87
N GLN A 28 15.58 -17.63 -8.62
CA GLN A 28 15.44 -16.56 -7.64
C GLN A 28 16.81 -15.94 -7.47
N LYS A 29 16.96 -14.65 -7.85
CA LYS A 29 18.20 -13.91 -7.68
C LYS A 29 18.49 -13.84 -6.19
N THR A 30 19.42 -14.66 -5.72
CA THR A 30 19.88 -14.63 -4.33
C THR A 30 20.48 -13.27 -4.06
N VAL A 31 19.91 -12.56 -3.08
CA VAL A 31 20.45 -11.28 -2.65
C VAL A 31 21.79 -11.54 -1.97
N THR A 32 22.87 -10.91 -2.47
CA THR A 32 24.18 -10.98 -1.87
C THR A 32 24.32 -9.86 -0.86
N ILE A 33 24.53 -10.21 0.42
CA ILE A 33 24.76 -9.23 1.48
C ILE A 33 26.26 -8.90 1.52
N ASP A 34 26.58 -7.62 1.40
CA ASP A 34 27.92 -7.06 1.59
C ASP A 34 27.94 -6.21 2.87
N SER A 35 28.51 -6.77 3.92
CA SER A 35 28.61 -6.11 5.22
C SER A 35 29.57 -4.91 5.25
N THR A 36 30.32 -4.70 4.18
CA THR A 36 31.24 -3.53 4.04
C THR A 36 30.55 -2.31 3.45
N LEU A 37 29.33 -2.48 2.90
CA LEU A 37 28.53 -1.35 2.41
C LEU A 37 27.97 -0.55 3.58
N PRO A 38 27.94 0.78 3.46
CA PRO A 38 27.37 1.64 4.50
C PRO A 38 25.87 1.39 4.64
N VAL A 39 25.40 1.32 5.87
CA VAL A 39 23.99 1.25 6.23
C VAL A 39 23.41 2.66 6.29
N PRO A 40 22.20 2.91 5.78
CA PRO A 40 21.56 4.23 5.88
C PRO A 40 21.40 4.66 7.34
N SER A 41 21.89 5.86 7.68
CA SER A 41 21.75 6.46 9.01
C SER A 41 20.48 7.30 9.04
N MET A 42 19.43 6.81 9.69
CA MET A 42 18.13 7.47 9.74
C MET A 42 18.19 8.74 10.61
N ASN A 43 17.65 9.86 10.11
CA ASN A 43 17.43 11.09 10.86
C ASN A 43 16.11 11.04 11.62
N GLY A 44 15.09 10.39 11.06
CA GLY A 44 13.78 10.25 11.65
C GLY A 44 12.71 9.91 10.65
N TYR A 45 11.47 9.92 11.14
CA TYR A 45 10.27 9.74 10.32
C TYR A 45 9.10 10.57 10.85
N ILE A 46 8.12 10.81 9.98
CA ILE A 46 6.81 11.38 10.32
C ILE A 46 5.75 10.43 9.77
N ALA A 47 4.76 10.08 10.60
CA ALA A 47 3.61 9.29 10.17
C ALA A 47 2.34 10.14 10.20
N ASP A 48 1.54 10.05 9.14
CA ASP A 48 0.21 10.61 9.01
C ASP A 48 -0.83 9.46 9.04
N ILE A 49 -2.07 9.73 8.64
CA ILE A 49 -3.18 8.78 8.66
C ILE A 49 -2.93 7.62 7.68
N THR A 50 -2.46 7.92 6.48
CA THR A 50 -2.28 6.94 5.39
C THR A 50 -0.92 7.02 4.72
N SER A 51 0.05 7.69 5.33
CA SER A 51 1.40 7.83 4.79
C SER A 51 2.45 7.90 5.88
N ALA A 52 3.69 7.57 5.51
CA ALA A 52 4.86 7.75 6.36
C ALA A 52 6.01 8.31 5.52
N ALA A 53 6.68 9.34 6.01
CA ALA A 53 7.83 9.96 5.39
C ALA A 53 9.07 9.68 6.22
N PHE A 54 10.17 9.38 5.56
CA PHE A 54 11.44 8.99 6.16
C PHE A 54 12.55 9.90 5.66
N GLU A 55 13.51 10.17 6.53
CA GLU A 55 14.70 10.95 6.20
C GLU A 55 15.95 10.25 6.74
N TRP A 56 17.04 10.27 5.94
CA TRP A 56 18.33 9.72 6.32
C TRP A 56 19.48 10.62 5.83
N LYS A 57 20.67 10.39 6.37
CA LYS A 57 21.87 11.08 5.95
C LYS A 57 22.35 10.58 4.58
N PRO A 58 22.82 11.46 3.69
CA PRO A 58 23.40 11.04 2.41
C PRO A 58 24.51 10.02 2.63
N VAL A 59 24.59 9.04 1.71
CA VAL A 59 25.68 8.06 1.68
C VAL A 59 26.68 8.47 0.63
N GLU A 60 27.93 8.69 1.05
CA GLU A 60 29.00 9.18 0.17
C GLU A 60 29.78 8.08 -0.55
N ASP A 61 29.61 6.80 -0.16
CA ASP A 61 30.31 5.66 -0.76
C ASP A 61 29.97 5.53 -2.26
N PRO A 62 30.96 5.62 -3.17
CA PRO A 62 30.72 5.57 -4.61
C PRO A 62 30.22 4.21 -5.12
N ARG A 63 30.37 3.14 -4.35
CA ARG A 63 29.84 1.81 -4.69
C ARG A 63 28.32 1.77 -4.60
N VAL A 64 27.71 2.64 -3.77
CA VAL A 64 26.27 2.70 -3.57
C VAL A 64 25.60 3.31 -4.78
N SER A 65 24.59 2.63 -5.32
CA SER A 65 23.75 3.08 -6.42
C SER A 65 22.44 3.69 -5.93
N GLY A 66 21.95 3.25 -4.77
CA GLY A 66 20.71 3.72 -4.21
C GLY A 66 20.30 2.94 -2.96
N TYR A 67 19.00 2.90 -2.70
CA TYR A 67 18.43 2.32 -1.48
C TYR A 67 17.29 1.36 -1.78
N TYR A 68 17.21 0.28 -1.01
CA TYR A 68 16.02 -0.57 -0.90
C TYR A 68 15.26 -0.23 0.36
N VAL A 69 13.95 -0.17 0.23
CA VAL A 69 13.03 0.02 1.37
C VAL A 69 12.21 -1.23 1.56
N TYR A 70 12.21 -1.73 2.77
CA TYR A 70 11.46 -2.91 3.19
C TYR A 70 10.41 -2.53 4.21
N ARG A 71 9.24 -3.19 4.13
CA ARG A 71 8.12 -2.99 5.06
C ARG A 71 7.43 -4.31 5.36
N THR A 72 6.89 -4.46 6.56
CA THR A 72 5.98 -5.56 6.92
C THR A 72 4.60 -5.35 6.31
N THR A 73 3.90 -6.46 6.02
CA THR A 73 2.48 -6.41 5.65
C THR A 73 1.64 -6.61 6.92
N PRO A 74 0.79 -5.64 7.30
CA PRO A 74 -0.02 -5.75 8.50
C PRO A 74 -1.02 -6.92 8.42
N GLY A 75 -1.15 -7.68 9.51
CA GLY A 75 -2.08 -8.81 9.60
C GLY A 75 -1.63 -10.07 8.87
N GLY A 76 -0.41 -10.12 8.33
CA GLY A 76 0.21 -11.34 7.84
C GLY A 76 0.65 -12.24 9.01
N GLU A 77 0.56 -13.56 8.84
CA GLU A 77 1.03 -14.53 9.85
C GLU A 77 2.54 -14.39 10.11
N ASP A 78 3.29 -13.96 9.09
CA ASP A 78 4.71 -13.67 9.18
C ASP A 78 4.95 -12.16 9.17
N MET A 79 5.52 -11.63 10.26
CA MET A 79 6.05 -10.25 10.34
C MET A 79 7.27 -10.06 9.40
N LYS A 80 7.16 -10.60 8.18
CA LYS A 80 8.24 -10.62 7.21
C LYS A 80 8.34 -9.29 6.46
N LEU A 81 9.56 -8.79 6.38
CA LEU A 81 9.89 -7.60 5.61
C LEU A 81 9.92 -7.92 4.11
N HIS A 82 9.15 -7.19 3.33
CA HIS A 82 9.12 -7.25 1.87
C HIS A 82 9.66 -5.95 1.29
N ARG A 83 10.45 -6.03 0.22
CA ARG A 83 10.91 -4.84 -0.47
C ARG A 83 9.74 -4.15 -1.16
N ILE A 84 9.45 -2.91 -0.75
CA ILE A 84 8.35 -2.09 -1.26
C ILE A 84 8.83 -1.02 -2.25
N ALA A 85 10.10 -0.62 -2.19
CA ALA A 85 10.66 0.39 -3.09
C ALA A 85 12.13 0.16 -3.39
N THR A 86 12.54 0.64 -4.57
CA THR A 86 13.91 0.83 -4.99
C THR A 86 14.08 2.30 -5.33
N ILE A 87 15.06 2.94 -4.72
CA ILE A 87 15.40 4.36 -4.93
C ILE A 87 16.74 4.40 -5.66
N ASP A 88 16.71 4.68 -6.97
CA ASP A 88 17.85 4.60 -7.87
C ASP A 88 18.72 5.87 -7.82
N SER A 89 19.00 6.34 -6.63
CA SER A 89 19.90 7.47 -6.40
C SER A 89 20.56 7.39 -5.04
N ARG A 90 21.89 7.33 -5.00
CA ARG A 90 22.66 7.41 -3.74
C ARG A 90 22.52 8.76 -3.02
N PHE A 91 22.14 9.81 -3.77
CA PHE A 91 21.94 11.16 -3.24
C PHE A 91 20.54 11.39 -2.66
N ALA A 92 19.63 10.42 -2.81
CA ALA A 92 18.33 10.50 -2.17
C ALA A 92 18.47 10.44 -0.65
N THR A 93 17.73 11.30 0.03
CA THR A 93 17.71 11.39 1.50
C THR A 93 16.33 11.24 2.09
N HIS A 94 15.31 11.06 1.24
CA HIS A 94 13.91 11.00 1.64
C HIS A 94 13.16 9.91 0.89
N PHE A 95 12.17 9.33 1.55
CA PHE A 95 11.21 8.41 0.95
C PHE A 95 9.83 8.62 1.60
N VAL A 96 8.77 8.55 0.82
CA VAL A 96 7.39 8.61 1.30
C VAL A 96 6.67 7.34 0.88
N ASP A 97 6.11 6.65 1.86
CA ASP A 97 5.23 5.51 1.67
C ASP A 97 3.79 5.96 1.83
N ASN A 98 2.97 5.69 0.83
CA ASN A 98 1.57 6.09 0.76
C ASN A 98 0.65 4.87 0.84
N ASP A 99 -0.66 5.10 0.84
CA ASP A 99 -1.70 4.07 0.83
C ASP A 99 -1.62 3.10 2.03
N LEU A 100 -1.12 3.60 3.15
CA LEU A 100 -1.09 2.88 4.41
C LEU A 100 -2.49 2.82 5.04
N LYS A 101 -2.74 1.78 5.82
CA LYS A 101 -3.94 1.71 6.66
C LYS A 101 -3.77 2.62 7.87
N SER A 102 -4.82 3.36 8.24
CA SER A 102 -4.85 4.15 9.47
C SER A 102 -4.78 3.28 10.73
N SER A 103 -4.33 3.84 11.85
CA SER A 103 -4.21 3.15 13.15
C SER A 103 -3.49 1.80 13.04
N THR A 104 -2.45 1.74 12.21
CA THR A 104 -1.76 0.49 11.89
C THR A 104 -0.27 0.64 12.12
N GLU A 105 0.32 -0.36 12.75
CA GLU A 105 1.76 -0.42 12.98
C GLU A 105 2.45 -1.16 11.83
N TYR A 106 3.56 -0.58 11.36
CA TYR A 106 4.42 -1.10 10.32
C TYR A 106 5.86 -1.15 10.82
N GLN A 107 6.62 -2.12 10.34
CA GLN A 107 8.06 -2.15 10.54
C GLN A 107 8.74 -1.82 9.21
N TYR A 108 9.74 -0.95 9.28
CA TYR A 108 10.54 -0.56 8.12
C TYR A 108 12.00 -0.86 8.33
N ARG A 109 12.67 -1.15 7.23
CA ARG A 109 14.11 -1.36 7.17
C ARG A 109 14.66 -0.80 5.86
N PHE A 110 15.82 -0.18 5.92
CA PHE A 110 16.49 0.41 4.76
C PHE A 110 17.84 -0.26 4.55
N ALA A 111 18.21 -0.47 3.29
CA ALA A 111 19.53 -0.97 2.92
C ALA A 111 20.07 -0.17 1.72
N THR A 112 21.38 -0.01 1.61
CA THR A 112 22.01 0.46 0.39
C THR A 112 22.19 -0.70 -0.58
N TYR A 113 22.31 -0.42 -1.87
CA TYR A 113 22.63 -1.44 -2.87
C TYR A 113 23.61 -0.94 -3.93
N THR A 114 24.29 -1.89 -4.59
CA THR A 114 25.24 -1.62 -5.68
C THR A 114 24.66 -1.99 -7.04
N LYS A 115 25.29 -1.54 -8.11
CA LYS A 115 24.90 -1.89 -9.50
C LYS A 115 24.92 -3.40 -9.77
N GLU A 116 25.81 -4.12 -9.10
CA GLU A 116 25.99 -5.58 -9.21
C GLU A 116 24.88 -6.33 -8.50
N GLY A 117 24.09 -5.64 -7.66
CA GLY A 117 22.95 -6.19 -6.92
C GLY A 117 23.30 -6.73 -5.54
N SER A 118 24.47 -6.40 -5.01
CA SER A 118 24.77 -6.59 -3.59
C SER A 118 24.07 -5.54 -2.76
N GLU A 119 23.64 -5.88 -1.54
CA GLU A 119 23.05 -4.92 -0.60
C GLU A 119 23.75 -4.94 0.76
N SER A 120 23.67 -3.82 1.47
CA SER A 120 24.20 -3.72 2.85
C SER A 120 23.37 -4.59 3.81
N VAL A 121 23.94 -4.86 5.00
CA VAL A 121 23.09 -5.20 6.15
C VAL A 121 22.04 -4.09 6.31
N GLY A 122 20.79 -4.47 6.49
CA GLY A 122 19.73 -3.47 6.65
C GLY A 122 19.91 -2.64 7.92
N SER A 123 19.31 -1.45 7.93
CA SER A 123 19.25 -0.60 9.13
C SER A 123 18.57 -1.33 10.31
N GLU A 124 18.63 -0.75 11.48
CA GLU A 124 17.73 -1.13 12.56
C GLU A 124 16.27 -1.01 12.09
N THR A 125 15.41 -1.84 12.68
CA THR A 125 13.99 -1.84 12.35
C THR A 125 13.32 -0.64 13.01
N LEU A 126 12.65 0.18 12.19
CA LEU A 126 11.83 1.30 12.65
C LEU A 126 10.38 0.85 12.81
N MET A 127 9.82 1.06 14.00
CA MET A 127 8.40 0.85 14.28
C MET A 127 7.64 2.15 13.99
N VAL A 128 6.70 2.13 13.07
CA VAL A 128 5.96 3.30 12.59
C VAL A 128 4.47 3.04 12.71
N ALA A 129 3.79 3.79 13.56
CA ALA A 129 2.34 3.71 13.70
C ALA A 129 1.66 4.88 12.95
N THR A 130 0.77 4.57 12.04
CA THR A 130 -0.06 5.57 11.37
C THR A 130 -1.10 6.16 12.32
N GLN A 131 -1.47 7.41 12.07
CA GLN A 131 -2.46 8.10 12.89
C GLN A 131 -3.88 7.52 12.67
N PRO A 132 -4.77 7.65 13.65
CA PRO A 132 -6.15 7.25 13.48
C PRO A 132 -6.88 8.16 12.49
N MET A 133 -7.88 7.62 11.82
CA MET A 133 -8.79 8.39 10.98
C MET A 133 -9.41 9.53 11.79
N ILE A 134 -9.56 10.68 11.15
CA ILE A 134 -10.33 11.78 11.73
C ILE A 134 -11.78 11.32 11.86
N ALA A 135 -12.34 11.47 13.05
CA ALA A 135 -13.74 11.14 13.28
C ALA A 135 -14.66 11.95 12.36
N PRO A 136 -15.78 11.41 11.90
CA PRO A 136 -16.76 12.18 11.14
C PRO A 136 -17.38 13.29 12.00
N VAL A 137 -18.00 14.27 11.35
CA VAL A 137 -18.76 15.29 12.06
C VAL A 137 -19.86 14.66 12.89
N SER A 138 -20.07 15.16 14.10
CA SER A 138 -21.16 14.71 14.96
C SER A 138 -22.42 15.57 14.72
N PHE A 139 -23.58 14.98 15.01
CA PHE A 139 -24.85 15.70 14.95
C PHE A 139 -25.15 16.26 13.55
N PHE A 140 -24.97 15.46 12.51
CA PHE A 140 -25.33 15.84 11.15
C PHE A 140 -26.84 15.69 10.96
N GLN A 141 -27.49 16.77 10.54
CA GLN A 141 -28.92 16.82 10.24
C GLN A 141 -29.21 17.51 8.92
N SER A 142 -30.24 17.04 8.23
CA SER A 142 -30.81 17.71 7.07
C SER A 142 -32.20 18.22 7.41
N VAL A 143 -32.42 19.50 7.19
CA VAL A 143 -33.73 20.14 7.32
C VAL A 143 -34.30 20.31 5.91
N GLY A 144 -35.35 19.55 5.61
CA GLY A 144 -36.15 19.66 4.39
C GLY A 144 -37.24 20.74 4.54
N ASN A 145 -38.25 20.66 3.69
CA ASN A 145 -39.38 21.57 3.60
C ASN A 145 -39.05 22.97 3.05
N MET A 146 -37.90 23.14 2.46
CA MET A 146 -37.57 24.32 1.67
C MET A 146 -37.77 24.02 0.18
N PRO A 147 -38.40 24.91 -0.61
CA PRO A 147 -38.58 24.70 -2.05
C PRO A 147 -37.21 24.50 -2.72
N ARG A 148 -37.02 23.32 -3.34
CA ARG A 148 -35.86 22.95 -4.14
C ARG A 148 -34.50 23.09 -3.43
N SER A 149 -34.50 23.02 -2.07
CA SER A 149 -33.28 23.14 -1.29
C SER A 149 -33.36 22.35 0.01
N ALA A 150 -32.20 22.02 0.56
CA ALA A 150 -32.07 21.37 1.86
C ALA A 150 -31.00 22.11 2.69
N LYS A 151 -31.32 22.41 3.95
CA LYS A 151 -30.34 22.95 4.88
C LYS A 151 -29.66 21.82 5.62
N LEU A 152 -28.35 21.78 5.55
CA LEU A 152 -27.49 20.85 6.27
C LEU A 152 -26.93 21.56 7.51
N LEU A 153 -26.96 20.87 8.64
CA LEU A 153 -26.44 21.34 9.93
C LEU A 153 -25.57 20.25 10.54
N TRP A 154 -24.47 20.66 11.16
CA TRP A 154 -23.61 19.74 11.90
C TRP A 154 -22.99 20.44 13.10
N ARG A 155 -22.42 19.67 14.03
CA ARG A 155 -21.63 20.25 15.12
C ARG A 155 -20.22 20.49 14.64
N PRO A 156 -19.62 21.69 14.88
CA PRO A 156 -18.23 21.93 14.59
C PRO A 156 -17.32 20.85 15.18
N HIS A 157 -16.36 20.38 14.38
CA HIS A 157 -15.47 19.32 14.82
C HIS A 157 -14.59 19.78 15.98
N PRO A 158 -14.41 18.98 17.07
CA PRO A 158 -13.64 19.40 18.25
C PRO A 158 -12.13 19.52 17.97
N ASN A 159 -11.59 18.78 16.99
CA ASN A 159 -10.17 18.81 16.66
C ASN A 159 -9.79 20.17 16.03
N GLY A 160 -8.90 20.92 16.69
CA GLY A 160 -8.42 22.23 16.23
C GLY A 160 -7.62 22.23 14.92
N LYS A 161 -7.15 21.04 14.45
CA LYS A 161 -6.46 20.91 13.18
C LYS A 161 -7.39 20.91 11.96
N ILE A 162 -8.70 20.83 12.14
CA ILE A 162 -9.67 20.88 11.05
C ILE A 162 -9.78 22.31 10.52
N ASN A 163 -9.58 22.48 9.22
CA ASN A 163 -9.66 23.78 8.54
C ASN A 163 -11.03 24.05 7.91
N GLY A 164 -11.89 23.04 7.77
CA GLY A 164 -13.19 23.17 7.14
C GLY A 164 -13.84 21.84 6.87
N TYR A 165 -14.85 21.84 5.99
CA TYR A 165 -15.68 20.68 5.67
C TYR A 165 -15.86 20.55 4.17
N ILE A 166 -15.89 19.33 3.68
CA ILE A 166 -16.27 18.97 2.31
C ILE A 166 -17.69 18.43 2.39
N ILE A 167 -18.58 18.98 1.58
CA ILE A 167 -19.95 18.54 1.44
C ILE A 167 -20.06 17.71 0.16
N GLU A 168 -20.50 16.48 0.31
CA GLU A 168 -20.74 15.59 -0.81
C GLU A 168 -22.23 15.23 -0.89
N ARG A 169 -22.74 15.10 -2.10
CA ARG A 169 -24.09 14.65 -2.39
C ARG A 169 -24.02 13.43 -3.29
N GLN A 170 -24.80 12.41 -2.93
CA GLN A 170 -24.98 11.23 -3.77
C GLN A 170 -26.07 11.49 -4.79
N ASN A 171 -25.80 11.27 -6.06
CA ASN A 171 -26.82 11.25 -7.10
C ASN A 171 -27.68 9.99 -6.91
N ALA A 172 -28.99 10.17 -6.78
CA ALA A 172 -29.94 9.08 -6.52
C ALA A 172 -29.99 8.05 -7.68
N THR A 173 -29.73 8.50 -8.92
CA THR A 173 -29.78 7.65 -10.13
C THR A 173 -28.47 6.86 -10.30
N GLU A 174 -27.33 7.53 -10.18
CA GLU A 174 -26.01 6.94 -10.43
C GLU A 174 -25.37 6.34 -9.18
N GLN A 175 -25.92 6.62 -8.01
CA GLN A 175 -25.36 6.29 -6.68
C GLN A 175 -23.90 6.75 -6.49
N LYS A 176 -23.51 7.77 -7.24
CA LYS A 176 -22.17 8.35 -7.21
C LYS A 176 -22.15 9.57 -6.28
N TRP A 177 -21.17 9.61 -5.40
CA TRP A 177 -20.90 10.78 -4.57
C TRP A 177 -20.09 11.83 -5.35
N SER A 178 -20.46 13.10 -5.18
CA SER A 178 -19.75 14.23 -5.77
C SER A 178 -19.67 15.37 -4.77
N VAL A 179 -18.53 16.05 -4.76
CA VAL A 179 -18.32 17.25 -3.94
C VAL A 179 -19.20 18.38 -4.50
N ILE A 180 -20.09 18.92 -3.67
CA ILE A 180 -20.97 20.04 -4.03
C ILE A 180 -20.55 21.34 -3.38
N ALA A 181 -19.78 21.30 -2.28
CA ALA A 181 -19.22 22.48 -1.63
C ALA A 181 -18.00 22.16 -0.77
N THR A 182 -17.13 23.15 -0.62
CA THR A 182 -16.06 23.17 0.38
C THR A 182 -16.29 24.35 1.30
N ILE A 183 -16.46 24.09 2.59
CA ILE A 183 -16.73 25.11 3.62
C ILE A 183 -15.44 25.36 4.39
N THR A 184 -14.87 26.53 4.25
CA THR A 184 -13.67 26.93 4.98
C THR A 184 -14.01 27.41 6.40
N GLY A 185 -13.21 27.02 7.36
CA GLY A 185 -13.36 27.40 8.76
C GLY A 185 -14.05 26.33 9.60
N ARG A 186 -13.35 25.83 10.61
CA ARG A 186 -13.79 24.77 11.52
C ARG A 186 -15.11 25.06 12.24
N LEU A 187 -15.40 26.32 12.51
CA LEU A 187 -16.60 26.73 13.27
C LEU A 187 -17.84 26.89 12.38
N ASN A 188 -17.71 26.84 11.08
CA ASN A 188 -18.86 26.84 10.18
C ASN A 188 -19.62 25.52 10.29
N ALA A 189 -20.91 25.59 10.53
CA ALA A 189 -21.72 24.44 10.95
C ALA A 189 -23.00 24.29 10.13
N GLU A 190 -23.13 24.98 9.01
CA GLU A 190 -24.30 24.89 8.14
C GLU A 190 -23.98 25.11 6.66
N TYR A 191 -24.82 24.57 5.80
CA TYR A 191 -24.80 24.76 4.36
C TYR A 191 -26.22 24.62 3.79
N ILE A 192 -26.54 25.38 2.74
CA ILE A 192 -27.80 25.23 2.00
C ILE A 192 -27.49 24.68 0.63
N ASP A 193 -27.89 23.43 0.41
CA ASP A 193 -27.88 22.76 -0.89
C ASP A 193 -29.11 23.20 -1.71
N ARG A 194 -28.90 23.67 -2.93
CA ARG A 194 -29.90 24.24 -3.83
C ARG A 194 -30.00 23.49 -5.14
#